data_a0c448258b8944abcd1434f5dc94a0d4
#
_entry.id   a0c448258b8944abcd1434f5dc94a0d4
#
_cell.length_a   1.000
_cell.length_b   1.000
_cell.length_c   1.000
_cell.angle_alpha   90.00
_cell.angle_beta   90.00
_cell.angle_gamma   90.00
#
_symmetry.space_group_name_H-M   'P 1'
#
loop_
_entity.id
_entity.type
_entity.pdbx_description
1 polymer ?
#
loop_
_entity_poly.entity_id
_entity_poly.type
_entity_poly.pdbx_seq_one_letter_code
_entity_poly.pdbx_strand_id
1 'polypeptide(L)'
;VDGGGGGERRHVTAQIQPEDLPALAEAGFRVLINNRPDHEVGHGENDAAMRAAAEAAGLEYHYNPFTPGQITPDMISEQARALASPGPKVAYCRSGNRSTVLWALTRAGLEPADELIATGAQAGYDISGMRPLIESLASRGR
;
A
#
# COMPACT_ATOMS: atom_id res chain seq x y z
N VAL A 1 -1.35 8.49 0.88
CA VAL A 1 -0.10 9.19 0.60
C VAL A 1 0.05 9.35 -0.90
N ASP A 2 0.31 10.56 -1.29
CA ASP A 2 0.60 10.85 -2.68
C ASP A 2 2.11 10.71 -2.85
N GLY A 3 2.55 9.49 -3.15
CA GLY A 3 3.96 9.17 -3.25
C GLY A 3 4.55 9.72 -4.52
N GLY A 4 5.55 10.57 -4.40
CA GLY A 4 6.19 11.22 -5.52
C GLY A 4 6.75 10.24 -6.56
N GLY A 5 6.97 10.73 -7.74
CA GLY A 5 7.60 10.02 -8.82
C GLY A 5 6.67 9.76 -9.97
N GLY A 6 7.11 10.10 -11.16
CA GLY A 6 6.50 9.70 -12.41
C GLY A 6 5.12 10.24 -12.74
N GLY A 7 4.55 11.11 -11.95
CA GLY A 7 3.24 11.68 -12.23
C GLY A 7 2.08 10.72 -11.97
N GLU A 8 2.33 9.49 -11.58
CA GLU A 8 1.27 8.56 -11.22
C GLU A 8 0.98 8.69 -9.73
N ARG A 9 -0.30 8.88 -9.41
CA ARG A 9 -0.70 9.08 -8.02
C ARG A 9 -0.76 7.76 -7.27
N ARG A 10 -0.26 7.78 -6.05
CA ARG A 10 -0.27 6.64 -5.13
C ARG A 10 -0.93 7.09 -3.85
N HIS A 11 -2.04 6.44 -3.52
CA HIS A 11 -2.81 6.79 -2.34
C HIS A 11 -2.83 5.64 -1.35
N VAL A 12 -2.92 6.00 -0.08
CA VAL A 12 -3.09 5.04 1.00
C VAL A 12 -4.34 5.43 1.75
N THR A 13 -5.13 4.43 2.15
CA THR A 13 -6.36 4.70 2.89
C THR A 13 -6.65 3.57 3.89
N ALA A 14 -7.65 3.83 4.74
CA ALA A 14 -8.21 2.81 5.62
C ALA A 14 -9.05 1.82 4.82
N GLN A 15 -9.63 0.83 5.48
CA GLN A 15 -10.45 -0.22 4.85
C GLN A 15 -11.46 0.37 3.86
N ILE A 16 -11.52 -0.23 2.68
CA ILE A 16 -12.45 0.11 1.60
C ILE A 16 -13.49 -1.01 1.52
N GLN A 17 -14.71 -0.67 1.15
CA GLN A 17 -15.78 -1.64 0.97
C GLN A 17 -15.88 -2.04 -0.51
N PRO A 18 -16.34 -3.28 -0.81
CA PRO A 18 -16.49 -3.69 -2.22
C PRO A 18 -17.36 -2.74 -3.03
N GLU A 19 -18.41 -2.19 -2.42
CA GLU A 19 -19.32 -1.27 -3.10
C GLU A 19 -18.69 0.07 -3.45
N ASP A 20 -17.51 0.38 -2.89
CA ASP A 20 -16.80 1.62 -3.19
C ASP A 20 -15.95 1.50 -4.47
N LEU A 21 -15.70 0.30 -4.95
CA LEU A 21 -14.74 0.09 -6.04
C LEU A 21 -15.20 0.68 -7.38
N PRO A 22 -16.48 0.63 -7.75
CA PRO A 22 -16.90 1.31 -8.98
C PRO A 22 -16.59 2.80 -8.96
N ALA A 23 -16.79 3.47 -7.80
CA ALA A 23 -16.49 4.89 -7.67
C ALA A 23 -14.98 5.18 -7.80
N LEU A 24 -14.15 4.29 -7.26
CA LEU A 24 -12.69 4.42 -7.43
C LEU A 24 -12.29 4.32 -8.90
N ALA A 25 -12.86 3.37 -9.63
CA ALA A 25 -12.58 3.22 -11.05
C ALA A 25 -13.02 4.46 -11.83
N GLU A 26 -14.18 5.02 -11.49
CA GLU A 26 -14.67 6.25 -12.13
C GLU A 26 -13.76 7.43 -11.82
N ALA A 27 -13.18 7.48 -10.63
CA ALA A 27 -12.26 8.55 -10.26
C ALA A 27 -10.89 8.43 -10.95
N GLY A 28 -10.68 7.37 -11.73
CA GLY A 28 -9.45 7.19 -12.49
C GLY A 28 -8.45 6.22 -11.91
N PHE A 29 -8.74 5.62 -10.76
CA PHE A 29 -7.84 4.61 -10.21
C PHE A 29 -7.82 3.38 -11.11
N ARG A 30 -6.67 2.72 -11.16
CA ARG A 30 -6.46 1.53 -11.99
C ARG A 30 -6.01 0.33 -11.19
N VAL A 31 -5.37 0.54 -10.03
CA VAL A 31 -4.76 -0.53 -9.24
C VAL A 31 -5.22 -0.44 -7.81
N LEU A 32 -5.66 -1.57 -7.26
CA LEU A 32 -6.05 -1.70 -5.86
C LEU A 32 -5.12 -2.69 -5.17
N ILE A 33 -4.52 -2.28 -4.06
CA ILE A 33 -3.61 -3.12 -3.28
C ILE A 33 -4.22 -3.33 -1.90
N ASN A 34 -4.49 -4.58 -1.55
CA ASN A 34 -5.05 -4.97 -0.27
C ASN A 34 -3.93 -5.49 0.63
N ASN A 35 -3.60 -4.73 1.67
CA ASN A 35 -2.58 -5.11 2.65
C ASN A 35 -3.20 -5.66 3.94
N ARG A 36 -4.51 -5.83 4.01
CA ARG A 36 -5.18 -6.30 5.20
C ARG A 36 -5.39 -7.81 5.18
N PRO A 37 -4.86 -8.57 6.17
CA PRO A 37 -5.01 -10.02 6.18
C PRO A 37 -6.48 -10.46 6.34
N ASP A 38 -6.82 -11.57 5.71
CA ASP A 38 -8.18 -12.11 5.75
C ASP A 38 -8.66 -12.40 7.18
N HIS A 39 -7.75 -12.79 8.08
CA HIS A 39 -8.15 -13.12 9.45
C HIS A 39 -8.63 -11.90 10.23
N GLU A 40 -8.43 -10.69 9.72
CA GLU A 40 -8.86 -9.46 10.38
C GLU A 40 -10.23 -8.97 9.91
N VAL A 41 -10.81 -9.59 8.88
CA VAL A 41 -12.04 -9.09 8.26
C VAL A 41 -13.08 -10.19 8.14
N GLY A 42 -14.34 -9.78 7.91
CA GLY A 42 -15.41 -10.71 7.63
C GLY A 42 -15.45 -11.14 6.16
N HIS A 43 -16.41 -12.02 5.85
CA HIS A 43 -16.53 -12.58 4.49
C HIS A 43 -16.78 -11.53 3.43
N GLY A 44 -17.42 -10.42 3.78
CA GLY A 44 -17.73 -9.37 2.81
C GLY A 44 -16.52 -8.51 2.42
N GLU A 45 -15.40 -8.64 3.14
CA GLU A 45 -14.23 -7.79 2.94
C GLU A 45 -12.94 -8.60 2.77
N ASN A 46 -13.06 -9.93 2.66
CA ASN A 46 -11.88 -10.77 2.52
C ASN A 46 -11.30 -10.68 1.11
N ASP A 47 -10.15 -11.32 0.91
CA ASP A 47 -9.46 -11.31 -0.37
C ASP A 47 -10.39 -11.70 -1.53
N ALA A 48 -11.12 -12.79 -1.38
CA ALA A 48 -12.00 -13.28 -2.46
C ALA A 48 -13.09 -12.25 -2.81
N ALA A 49 -13.72 -11.65 -1.79
CA ALA A 49 -14.77 -10.66 -2.02
C ALA A 49 -14.21 -9.40 -2.68
N MET A 50 -13.06 -8.90 -2.21
CA MET A 50 -12.46 -7.69 -2.75
C MET A 50 -11.94 -7.93 -4.17
N ARG A 51 -11.36 -9.11 -4.42
CA ARG A 51 -10.87 -9.47 -5.75
C ARG A 51 -12.00 -9.49 -6.76
N ALA A 52 -13.11 -10.13 -6.42
CA ALA A 52 -14.26 -10.21 -7.31
C ALA A 52 -14.81 -8.82 -7.62
N ALA A 53 -14.93 -7.97 -6.61
CA ALA A 53 -15.43 -6.61 -6.79
C ALA A 53 -14.46 -5.76 -7.62
N ALA A 54 -13.15 -5.92 -7.41
CA ALA A 54 -12.15 -5.19 -8.18
C ALA A 54 -12.19 -5.60 -9.65
N GLU A 55 -12.28 -6.89 -9.93
CA GLU A 55 -12.37 -7.38 -11.30
C GLU A 55 -13.63 -6.87 -11.99
N ALA A 56 -14.75 -6.86 -11.27
CA ALA A 56 -16.00 -6.35 -11.83
C ALA A 56 -15.91 -4.86 -12.14
N ALA A 57 -15.12 -4.10 -11.39
CA ALA A 57 -14.92 -2.67 -11.60
C ALA A 57 -13.81 -2.35 -12.61
N GLY A 58 -13.10 -3.37 -13.10
CA GLY A 58 -12.01 -3.16 -14.05
C GLY A 58 -10.70 -2.74 -13.42
N LEU A 59 -10.53 -2.97 -12.12
CA LEU A 59 -9.29 -2.63 -11.41
C LEU A 59 -8.33 -3.81 -11.41
N GLU A 60 -7.04 -3.53 -11.57
CA GLU A 60 -5.99 -4.51 -11.29
C GLU A 60 -5.92 -4.68 -9.77
N TYR A 61 -5.89 -5.91 -9.29
CA TYR A 61 -5.98 -6.19 -7.86
C TYR A 61 -4.78 -6.99 -7.39
N HIS A 62 -4.23 -6.58 -6.24
CA HIS A 62 -3.12 -7.28 -5.59
C HIS A 62 -3.48 -7.53 -4.13
N TYR A 63 -3.25 -8.75 -3.67
CA TYR A 63 -3.40 -9.09 -2.27
C TYR A 63 -2.01 -9.34 -1.68
N ASN A 64 -1.58 -8.45 -0.80
CA ASN A 64 -0.27 -8.52 -0.17
C ASN A 64 -0.46 -8.27 1.33
N PRO A 65 -0.95 -9.28 2.07
CA PRO A 65 -1.34 -9.09 3.47
C PRO A 65 -0.14 -8.80 4.37
N PHE A 66 -0.32 -7.84 5.25
CA PHE A 66 0.69 -7.44 6.22
C PHE A 66 0.13 -7.60 7.62
N THR A 67 0.59 -8.63 8.34
CA THR A 67 0.29 -8.82 9.75
C THR A 67 1.33 -8.03 10.55
N PRO A 68 0.89 -7.21 11.54
CA PRO A 68 1.84 -6.43 12.35
C PRO A 68 2.96 -7.32 12.93
N GLY A 69 4.19 -6.84 12.82
CA GLY A 69 5.36 -7.55 13.33
C GLY A 69 5.90 -8.64 12.41
N GLN A 70 5.28 -8.87 11.25
CA GLN A 70 5.67 -9.94 10.34
C GLN A 70 6.00 -9.41 8.95
N ILE A 71 7.00 -8.55 8.86
CA ILE A 71 7.46 -8.02 7.58
C ILE A 71 8.51 -8.96 6.99
N THR A 72 8.33 -9.35 5.74
CA THR A 72 9.28 -10.20 5.01
C THR A 72 9.80 -9.50 3.77
N PRO A 73 10.98 -9.90 3.27
CA PRO A 73 11.48 -9.34 2.00
C PRO A 73 10.52 -9.56 0.83
N ASP A 74 9.84 -10.70 0.78
CA ASP A 74 8.88 -10.99 -0.28
C ASP A 74 7.71 -10.02 -0.25
N MET A 75 7.23 -9.66 0.95
CA MET A 75 6.15 -8.70 1.12
C MET A 75 6.55 -7.33 0.55
N ILE A 76 7.78 -6.90 0.81
CA ILE A 76 8.28 -5.64 0.29
C ILE A 76 8.40 -5.69 -1.24
N SER A 77 8.92 -6.80 -1.78
CA SER A 77 9.07 -6.97 -3.22
C SER A 77 7.71 -6.99 -3.93
N GLU A 78 6.72 -7.66 -3.36
CA GLU A 78 5.37 -7.69 -3.92
C GLU A 78 4.73 -6.31 -3.91
N GLN A 79 4.92 -5.55 -2.82
CA GLN A 79 4.39 -4.20 -2.76
C GLN A 79 5.05 -3.31 -3.82
N ALA A 80 6.36 -3.43 -3.98
CA ALA A 80 7.07 -2.66 -4.99
C ALA A 80 6.57 -3.00 -6.40
N ARG A 81 6.32 -4.28 -6.67
CA ARG A 81 5.82 -4.73 -7.96
C ARG A 81 4.43 -4.16 -8.24
N ALA A 82 3.56 -4.21 -7.25
CA ALA A 82 2.21 -3.66 -7.39
C ALA A 82 2.23 -2.14 -7.60
N LEU A 83 3.10 -1.45 -6.86
CA LEU A 83 3.24 0.00 -6.99
C LEU A 83 3.85 0.42 -8.32
N ALA A 84 4.55 -0.48 -9.01
CA ALA A 84 5.14 -0.20 -10.32
C ALA A 84 4.13 -0.37 -11.46
N SER A 85 2.96 -0.94 -11.21
CA SER A 85 1.94 -1.08 -12.24
C SER A 85 1.49 0.28 -12.77
N PRO A 86 1.18 0.39 -14.07
CA PRO A 86 0.76 1.69 -14.63
C PRO A 86 -0.56 2.19 -14.07
N GLY A 87 -0.66 3.51 -13.91
CA GLY A 87 -1.89 4.18 -13.53
C GLY A 87 -1.96 4.51 -12.05
N PRO A 88 -2.92 5.37 -11.69
CA PRO A 88 -3.14 5.72 -10.28
C PRO A 88 -3.53 4.50 -9.47
N LYS A 89 -2.98 4.40 -8.26
CA LYS A 89 -3.17 3.24 -7.41
C LYS A 89 -3.52 3.63 -5.99
N VAL A 90 -4.25 2.75 -5.32
CA VAL A 90 -4.60 2.93 -3.93
C VAL A 90 -4.29 1.64 -3.17
N ALA A 91 -3.60 1.79 -2.04
CA ALA A 91 -3.33 0.69 -1.13
C ALA A 91 -4.11 0.92 0.16
N TYR A 92 -4.60 -0.15 0.76
CA TYR A 92 -5.34 -0.02 2.00
C TYR A 92 -4.99 -1.15 2.96
N CYS A 93 -5.19 -0.87 4.24
CA CYS A 93 -5.18 -1.84 5.31
C CYS A 93 -6.29 -1.45 6.28
N ARG A 94 -6.16 -1.68 7.57
CA ARG A 94 -7.21 -1.27 8.49
C ARG A 94 -7.30 0.25 8.61
N SER A 95 -6.18 0.93 8.83
CA SER A 95 -6.15 2.38 9.04
C SER A 95 -5.39 3.14 7.95
N GLY A 96 -4.59 2.45 7.17
CA GLY A 96 -3.65 3.05 6.22
C GLY A 96 -2.20 3.02 6.70
N ASN A 97 -1.97 2.76 7.99
CA ASN A 97 -0.60 2.82 8.54
C ASN A 97 0.30 1.73 7.95
N ARG A 98 -0.18 0.49 7.89
CA ARG A 98 0.62 -0.62 7.34
C ARG A 98 0.94 -0.42 5.87
N SER A 99 -0.02 0.07 5.10
CA SER A 99 0.20 0.37 3.70
C SER A 99 1.24 1.48 3.54
N THR A 100 1.23 2.49 4.42
CA THR A 100 2.23 3.56 4.42
C THR A 100 3.60 3.00 4.77
N VAL A 101 3.69 2.10 5.75
CA VAL A 101 4.94 1.45 6.11
C VAL A 101 5.52 0.70 4.90
N LEU A 102 4.69 -0.12 4.24
CA LEU A 102 5.16 -0.88 3.08
C LEU A 102 5.63 0.04 1.96
N TRP A 103 4.88 1.12 1.70
CA TRP A 103 5.30 2.10 0.71
C TRP A 103 6.70 2.64 1.04
N ALA A 104 6.93 3.05 2.30
CA ALA A 104 8.22 3.59 2.70
C ALA A 104 9.35 2.55 2.55
N LEU A 105 9.07 1.29 2.89
CA LEU A 105 10.07 0.23 2.77
C LEU A 105 10.45 -0.03 1.31
N THR A 106 9.51 0.12 0.37
CA THR A 106 9.83 -0.02 -1.06
C THR A 106 10.74 1.09 -1.56
N ARG A 107 10.80 2.20 -0.85
CA ARG A 107 11.60 3.35 -1.25
C ARG A 107 12.89 3.52 -0.45
N ALA A 108 13.18 2.58 0.44
CA ALA A 108 14.39 2.60 1.24
C ALA A 108 15.61 2.59 0.31
N GLY A 109 16.55 3.52 0.55
CA GLY A 109 17.72 3.66 -0.30
C GLY A 109 17.51 4.53 -1.53
N LEU A 110 16.27 4.81 -1.91
CA LEU A 110 15.94 5.73 -3.00
C LEU A 110 15.69 7.13 -2.48
N GLU A 111 15.14 7.24 -1.28
CA GLU A 111 14.87 8.51 -0.61
C GLU A 111 15.36 8.40 0.84
N PRO A 112 15.83 9.51 1.44
CA PRO A 112 16.26 9.48 2.84
C PRO A 112 15.12 9.10 3.78
N ALA A 113 15.45 8.40 4.87
CA ALA A 113 14.46 8.00 5.87
C ALA A 113 13.67 9.19 6.40
N ASP A 114 14.34 10.32 6.64
CA ASP A 114 13.68 11.54 7.13
C ASP A 114 12.57 11.99 6.19
N GLU A 115 12.80 11.94 4.88
CA GLU A 115 11.80 12.36 3.89
C GLU A 115 10.63 11.38 3.85
N LEU A 116 10.90 10.08 3.91
CA LEU A 116 9.84 9.07 3.90
C LEU A 116 8.95 9.21 5.13
N ILE A 117 9.55 9.41 6.29
CA ILE A 117 8.82 9.59 7.54
C ILE A 117 7.99 10.88 7.48
N ALA A 118 8.57 11.97 6.96
CA ALA A 118 7.87 13.24 6.84
C ALA A 118 6.68 13.13 5.86
N THR A 119 6.84 12.44 4.76
CA THR A 119 5.76 12.24 3.79
C THR A 119 4.61 11.46 4.44
N GLY A 120 4.92 10.40 5.20
CA GLY A 120 3.90 9.66 5.94
C GLY A 120 3.18 10.53 6.94
N ALA A 121 3.91 11.36 7.69
CA ALA A 121 3.33 12.25 8.69
C ALA A 121 2.39 13.29 8.04
N GLN A 122 2.74 13.82 6.89
CA GLN A 122 1.90 14.76 6.15
C GLN A 122 0.57 14.13 5.75
N ALA A 123 0.57 12.83 5.51
CA ALA A 123 -0.65 12.09 5.18
C ALA A 123 -1.42 11.64 6.42
N GLY A 124 -0.89 11.90 7.61
CA GLY A 124 -1.54 11.54 8.87
C GLY A 124 -1.07 10.24 9.49
N TYR A 125 0.06 9.68 9.03
CA TYR A 125 0.56 8.40 9.53
C TYR A 125 1.95 8.56 10.13
N ASP A 126 2.08 8.17 11.40
CA ASP A 126 3.37 8.19 12.08
C ASP A 126 4.07 6.85 11.83
N ILE A 127 5.09 6.87 10.97
CA ILE A 127 5.90 5.69 10.71
C ILE A 127 7.34 5.85 11.22
N SER A 128 7.55 6.78 12.15
CA SER A 128 8.89 7.07 12.69
C SER A 128 9.54 5.85 13.35
N GLY A 129 8.73 4.95 13.92
CA GLY A 129 9.24 3.71 14.50
C GLY A 129 9.90 2.76 13.50
N MET A 130 9.68 2.98 12.21
CA MET A 130 10.25 2.14 11.16
C MET A 130 11.62 2.65 10.68
N ARG A 131 12.12 3.76 11.24
CA ARG A 131 13.42 4.31 10.83
C ARG A 131 14.55 3.27 10.83
N PRO A 132 14.74 2.47 11.89
CA PRO A 132 15.84 1.50 11.88
C PRO A 132 15.74 0.52 10.71
N LEU A 133 14.54 0.05 10.39
CA LEU A 133 14.36 -0.90 9.28
C LEU A 133 14.57 -0.21 7.94
N ILE A 134 14.06 1.02 7.76
CA ILE A 134 14.27 1.77 6.53
C ILE A 134 15.77 1.96 6.29
N GLU A 135 16.50 2.37 7.32
CA GLU A 135 17.95 2.60 7.21
C GLU A 135 18.71 1.30 6.97
N SER A 136 18.28 0.22 7.62
CA SER A 136 18.90 -1.10 7.41
C SER A 136 18.74 -1.57 5.96
N LEU A 137 17.54 -1.43 5.41
CA LEU A 137 17.30 -1.81 4.01
C LEU A 137 18.07 -0.92 3.05
N ALA A 138 18.16 0.37 3.35
CA ALA A 138 18.91 1.32 2.52
C ALA A 138 20.40 0.94 2.43
N SER A 139 20.96 0.43 3.53
CA SER A 139 22.38 0.08 3.58
C SER A 139 22.69 -1.27 2.93
N ARG A 140 21.68 -2.07 2.60
CA ARG A 140 21.86 -3.44 2.10
C ARG A 140 21.96 -3.57 0.59
N GLY A 141 22.25 -2.52 -0.11
CA GLY A 141 22.48 -2.69 -1.53
C GLY A 141 21.51 -1.98 -2.43
N ARG A 142 21.08 -0.90 -1.98
CA ARG A 142 20.33 0.02 -2.83
C ARG A 142 21.26 1.00 -3.51
#